data_d470750a8fc5af4f140c347af39e85e6
#
_entry.id   d470750a8fc5af4f140c347af39e85e6
#
_cell.length_a   1.000
_cell.length_b   1.000
_cell.length_c   1.000
_cell.angle_alpha   90.00
_cell.angle_beta   90.00
_cell.angle_gamma   90.00
#
_symmetry.space_group_name_H-M   'P 1'
#
loop_
_entity.id
_entity.type
_entity.pdbx_description
1 polymer ?
#
loop_
_entity_poly.entity_id
_entity_poly.type
_entity_poly.pdbx_seq_one_letter_code
_entity_poly.pdbx_strand_id
1 'polypeptide(L)'
;MQFTTIGLDVAKNVFQVHGVGSVGGAVVRRRLRRGEVLPFFEDRTPCLVGLEACASAHHWAREIAKLGHEVRLMPPQYVRPYVKRNKNDATDAEAICEAVTRPTMRFVPIKSIDQQAVLMLHRSRDLLIRQRTALVNALRGHFAELGIVVGQGIWNVAKLVEEVTTASLERVPTIARAVLEVLTSQLGELQQQIRVLEAELLAWHRANAASQRLATIPGVGPITATAIVATITSAAQFRSAREFSAWIGLVPRQHSSGGKDRLGGISKRGDAYLRRLLIHGARTALRWRRGRAAAGSTWIRGLLDRRPPNIAAVAIANKTARIAWAVLARDEPYRSPATAEAA
;
A
#
# COMPACT_ATOMS: atom_id res chain seq x y z
N MET A 1 -16.29 35.77 12.58
CA MET A 1 -16.59 34.58 13.44
C MET A 1 -15.38 33.71 13.49
N GLN A 2 -14.91 33.37 14.69
CA GLN A 2 -13.70 32.57 14.87
C GLN A 2 -14.09 31.08 14.94
N PHE A 3 -13.56 30.27 14.01
CA PHE A 3 -13.73 28.82 14.04
C PHE A 3 -12.61 28.19 14.85
N THR A 4 -12.94 27.19 15.64
CA THR A 4 -11.95 26.36 16.33
C THR A 4 -11.66 25.08 15.55
N THR A 5 -12.68 24.53 14.89
CA THR A 5 -12.59 23.28 14.16
C THR A 5 -13.46 23.32 12.91
N ILE A 6 -12.92 22.78 11.82
CA ILE A 6 -13.62 22.61 10.54
C ILE A 6 -13.50 21.14 10.10
N GLY A 7 -14.62 20.51 9.77
CA GLY A 7 -14.68 19.27 9.00
C GLY A 7 -14.86 19.60 7.51
N LEU A 8 -13.97 19.10 6.68
CA LEU A 8 -14.02 19.26 5.23
C LEU A 8 -14.21 17.90 4.56
N ASP A 9 -15.39 17.70 3.98
CA ASP A 9 -15.62 16.55 3.11
C ASP A 9 -15.16 16.88 1.68
N VAL A 10 -14.30 16.02 1.13
CA VAL A 10 -13.56 16.25 -0.12
C VAL A 10 -14.16 15.42 -1.24
N ALA A 11 -14.75 16.09 -2.23
CA ALA A 11 -15.23 15.47 -3.45
C ALA A 11 -14.48 15.97 -4.70
N LYS A 12 -14.91 15.54 -5.87
CA LYS A 12 -14.26 15.94 -7.13
C LYS A 12 -14.40 17.43 -7.43
N ASN A 13 -15.61 17.94 -7.33
CA ASN A 13 -15.95 19.33 -7.75
C ASN A 13 -16.56 20.17 -6.63
N VAL A 14 -17.18 19.53 -5.66
CA VAL A 14 -17.97 20.18 -4.61
C VAL A 14 -17.54 19.67 -3.25
N PHE A 15 -17.24 20.56 -2.36
CA PHE A 15 -16.75 20.29 -1.01
C PHE A 15 -17.80 20.74 0.00
N GLN A 16 -17.97 19.99 1.07
CA GLN A 16 -18.83 20.38 2.17
C GLN A 16 -17.99 20.81 3.37
N VAL A 17 -18.35 21.94 3.92
CA VAL A 17 -17.70 22.51 5.11
C VAL A 17 -18.69 22.48 6.26
N HIS A 18 -18.25 21.95 7.39
CA HIS A 18 -18.91 22.07 8.67
C HIS A 18 -17.94 22.67 9.68
N GLY A 19 -18.20 23.88 10.16
CA GLY A 19 -17.34 24.57 11.10
C GLY A 19 -18.05 24.80 12.44
N VAL A 20 -17.29 24.61 13.53
CA VAL A 20 -17.75 24.90 14.90
C VAL A 20 -16.91 26.00 15.56
N GLY A 21 -17.54 26.82 16.38
CA GLY A 21 -16.88 27.84 17.21
C GLY A 21 -16.52 27.33 18.60
N SER A 22 -15.95 28.20 19.44
CA SER A 22 -15.53 27.91 20.80
C SER A 22 -16.65 27.42 21.74
N VAL A 23 -17.89 27.73 21.43
CA VAL A 23 -19.09 27.37 22.25
C VAL A 23 -19.71 26.03 21.78
N GLY A 24 -19.11 25.35 20.78
CA GLY A 24 -19.53 24.02 20.36
C GLY A 24 -20.73 23.95 19.41
N GLY A 25 -21.38 25.08 19.08
CA GLY A 25 -22.46 25.13 18.10
C GLY A 25 -21.97 25.19 16.66
N ALA A 26 -22.75 24.67 15.70
CA ALA A 26 -22.46 24.81 14.27
C ALA A 26 -22.51 26.31 13.90
N VAL A 27 -21.36 26.87 13.47
CA VAL A 27 -21.21 28.28 13.09
C VAL A 27 -21.32 28.45 11.58
N VAL A 28 -20.89 27.41 10.82
CA VAL A 28 -20.99 27.41 9.36
C VAL A 28 -21.31 26.05 8.83
N ARG A 29 -22.22 26.00 7.85
CA ARG A 29 -22.44 24.88 6.93
C ARG A 29 -22.41 25.47 5.54
N ARG A 30 -21.42 25.13 4.76
CA ARG A 30 -21.24 25.73 3.43
C ARG A 30 -20.82 24.69 2.41
N ARG A 31 -21.35 24.86 1.22
CA ARG A 31 -20.95 24.13 0.02
C ARG A 31 -19.99 25.01 -0.76
N LEU A 32 -18.79 24.47 -1.09
CA LEU A 32 -17.76 25.17 -1.84
C LEU A 32 -17.53 24.46 -3.18
N ARG A 33 -17.35 25.23 -4.24
CA ARG A 33 -16.76 24.74 -5.48
C ARG A 33 -15.24 24.56 -5.29
N ARG A 34 -14.64 23.72 -6.09
CA ARG A 34 -13.20 23.42 -5.99
C ARG A 34 -12.31 24.66 -5.94
N GLY A 35 -12.58 25.69 -6.78
CA GLY A 35 -11.83 26.94 -6.80
C GLY A 35 -12.05 27.86 -5.60
N GLU A 36 -13.09 27.61 -4.81
CA GLU A 36 -13.43 28.43 -3.62
C GLU A 36 -12.79 27.90 -2.34
N VAL A 37 -12.15 26.72 -2.38
CA VAL A 37 -11.64 26.05 -1.17
C VAL A 37 -10.49 26.84 -0.53
N LEU A 38 -9.43 27.16 -1.30
CA LEU A 38 -8.29 27.90 -0.75
C LEU A 38 -8.67 29.32 -0.34
N PRO A 39 -9.37 30.14 -1.16
CA PRO A 39 -9.88 31.44 -0.74
C PRO A 39 -10.72 31.39 0.55
N PHE A 40 -11.52 30.34 0.71
CA PHE A 40 -12.29 30.15 1.94
C PHE A 40 -11.39 30.02 3.18
N PHE A 41 -10.24 29.37 3.10
CA PHE A 41 -9.31 29.19 4.21
C PHE A 41 -8.36 30.38 4.38
N GLU A 42 -7.95 31.07 3.32
CA GLU A 42 -7.11 32.27 3.35
C GLU A 42 -7.70 33.40 4.18
N ASP A 43 -9.02 33.60 4.10
CA ASP A 43 -9.74 34.63 4.83
C ASP A 43 -9.99 34.31 6.33
N ARG A 44 -9.37 33.21 6.85
CA ARG A 44 -9.68 32.74 8.21
C ARG A 44 -8.47 32.65 9.11
N THR A 45 -8.69 32.89 10.37
CA THR A 45 -7.71 32.63 11.41
C THR A 45 -7.38 31.12 11.46
N PRO A 46 -6.10 30.76 11.71
CA PRO A 46 -5.70 29.38 11.86
C PRO A 46 -6.60 28.56 12.78
N CYS A 47 -7.03 27.40 12.32
CA CYS A 47 -7.92 26.51 13.05
C CYS A 47 -7.57 25.03 12.76
N LEU A 48 -8.18 24.12 13.52
CA LEU A 48 -8.06 22.67 13.25
C LEU A 48 -8.97 22.27 12.07
N VAL A 49 -8.40 21.61 11.06
CA VAL A 49 -9.13 21.13 9.89
C VAL A 49 -9.02 19.62 9.79
N GLY A 50 -10.15 18.93 9.88
CA GLY A 50 -10.27 17.50 9.67
C GLY A 50 -10.64 17.16 8.23
N LEU A 51 -10.02 16.11 7.66
CA LEU A 51 -10.40 15.51 6.37
C LEU A 51 -10.38 14.00 6.47
N GLU A 52 -11.21 13.33 5.67
CA GLU A 52 -11.04 11.91 5.42
C GLU A 52 -9.84 11.65 4.50
N ALA A 53 -9.07 10.58 4.77
CA ALA A 53 -7.96 10.14 3.94
C ALA A 53 -8.48 9.43 2.66
N CYS A 54 -9.07 10.19 1.76
CA CYS A 54 -9.60 9.77 0.46
C CYS A 54 -8.68 10.19 -0.70
N ALA A 55 -9.16 10.02 -1.93
CA ALA A 55 -8.49 10.55 -3.12
C ALA A 55 -8.38 12.09 -3.03
N SER A 56 -7.21 12.64 -3.37
CA SER A 56 -6.84 14.05 -3.27
C SER A 56 -6.71 14.66 -1.85
N ALA A 57 -7.05 13.95 -0.78
CA ALA A 57 -6.98 14.47 0.58
C ALA A 57 -5.57 14.96 0.97
N HIS A 58 -4.52 14.25 0.58
CA HIS A 58 -3.14 14.68 0.84
C HIS A 58 -2.78 15.99 0.13
N HIS A 59 -3.29 16.23 -1.08
CA HIS A 59 -3.11 17.50 -1.78
C HIS A 59 -3.76 18.64 -0.99
N TRP A 60 -5.04 18.52 -0.68
CA TRP A 60 -5.77 19.55 0.06
C TRP A 60 -5.19 19.78 1.45
N ALA A 61 -4.78 18.72 2.12
CA ALA A 61 -4.13 18.84 3.43
C ALA A 61 -2.83 19.65 3.36
N ARG A 62 -2.01 19.48 2.33
CA ARG A 62 -0.80 20.29 2.15
C ARG A 62 -1.11 21.73 1.81
N GLU A 63 -2.06 22.00 0.93
CA GLU A 63 -2.38 23.36 0.49
C GLU A 63 -3.03 24.15 1.66
N ILE A 64 -3.96 23.55 2.40
CA ILE A 64 -4.59 24.20 3.56
C ILE A 64 -3.57 24.41 4.71
N ALA A 65 -2.64 23.45 4.91
CA ALA A 65 -1.59 23.62 5.92
C ALA A 65 -0.62 24.78 5.59
N LYS A 66 -0.35 25.07 4.30
CA LYS A 66 0.45 26.24 3.88
C LYS A 66 -0.19 27.57 4.28
N LEU A 67 -1.50 27.61 4.46
CA LEU A 67 -2.25 28.78 4.92
C LEU A 67 -2.22 28.93 6.45
N GLY A 68 -1.47 28.08 7.17
CA GLY A 68 -1.28 28.16 8.62
C GLY A 68 -2.29 27.35 9.44
N HIS A 69 -3.19 26.60 8.81
CA HIS A 69 -4.14 25.75 9.54
C HIS A 69 -3.50 24.43 10.00
N GLU A 70 -3.93 23.91 11.16
CA GLU A 70 -3.59 22.57 11.60
C GLU A 70 -4.48 21.55 10.88
N VAL A 71 -3.90 20.74 9.99
CA VAL A 71 -4.67 19.79 9.18
C VAL A 71 -4.43 18.36 9.61
N ARG A 72 -5.51 17.60 9.86
CA ARG A 72 -5.46 16.20 10.27
C ARG A 72 -6.26 15.31 9.32
N LEU A 73 -5.61 14.28 8.78
CA LEU A 73 -6.26 13.26 7.97
C LEU A 73 -6.70 12.08 8.82
N MET A 74 -7.91 11.59 8.61
CA MET A 74 -8.48 10.46 9.34
C MET A 74 -8.83 9.30 8.40
N PRO A 75 -8.56 8.04 8.78
CA PRO A 75 -9.05 6.89 8.00
C PRO A 75 -10.58 6.87 7.95
N PRO A 76 -11.21 6.65 6.79
CA PRO A 76 -12.68 6.65 6.64
C PRO A 76 -13.39 5.71 7.62
N GLN A 77 -12.79 4.56 7.91
CA GLN A 77 -13.36 3.59 8.87
C GLN A 77 -13.53 4.14 10.30
N TYR A 78 -12.78 5.18 10.69
CA TYR A 78 -12.87 5.79 12.02
C TYR A 78 -13.79 7.03 12.02
N VAL A 79 -14.08 7.60 10.87
CA VAL A 79 -15.07 8.70 10.73
C VAL A 79 -16.48 8.13 10.64
N ARG A 80 -16.65 7.00 9.93
CA ARG A 80 -17.96 6.36 9.71
C ARG A 80 -18.85 6.21 10.96
N PRO A 81 -18.37 5.86 12.16
CA PRO A 81 -19.21 5.74 13.36
C PRO A 81 -19.87 7.07 13.81
N TYR A 82 -19.36 8.21 13.35
CA TYR A 82 -19.89 9.54 13.68
C TYR A 82 -20.92 10.03 12.66
N VAL A 83 -21.11 9.32 11.56
CA VAL A 83 -22.13 9.64 10.55
C VAL A 83 -23.50 9.30 11.12
N LYS A 84 -24.36 10.30 11.32
CA LYS A 84 -25.75 10.13 11.73
C LYS A 84 -26.57 9.52 10.59
N ARG A 85 -27.79 9.05 10.92
CA ARG A 85 -28.71 8.44 9.94
C ARG A 85 -28.90 9.34 8.71
N ASN A 86 -29.11 8.73 7.54
CA ASN A 86 -29.28 9.36 6.23
C ASN A 86 -27.99 10.02 5.72
N LYS A 87 -27.18 9.21 5.03
CA LYS A 87 -25.95 9.65 4.40
C LYS A 87 -26.20 10.79 3.40
N ASN A 88 -25.63 11.94 3.68
CA ASN A 88 -25.49 13.06 2.75
C ASN A 88 -24.18 13.78 3.04
N ASP A 89 -23.65 14.47 2.05
CA ASP A 89 -22.34 15.12 2.11
C ASP A 89 -22.23 16.14 3.28
N ALA A 90 -23.31 16.75 3.70
CA ALA A 90 -23.33 17.68 4.84
C ALA A 90 -23.17 16.95 6.19
N THR A 91 -23.75 15.76 6.33
CA THR A 91 -23.58 14.91 7.53
C THR A 91 -22.20 14.28 7.57
N ASP A 92 -21.58 14.00 6.41
CA ASP A 92 -20.20 13.49 6.34
C ASP A 92 -19.21 14.57 6.82
N ALA A 93 -19.38 15.87 6.42
CA ALA A 93 -18.57 16.98 6.93
C ALA A 93 -18.75 17.22 8.45
N GLU A 94 -19.97 17.07 8.97
CA GLU A 94 -20.26 17.14 10.42
C GLU A 94 -19.55 16.00 11.16
N ALA A 95 -19.61 14.76 10.66
CA ALA A 95 -18.96 13.61 11.24
C ALA A 95 -17.42 13.77 11.26
N ILE A 96 -16.84 14.32 10.20
CA ILE A 96 -15.41 14.65 10.12
C ILE A 96 -15.03 15.68 11.18
N CYS A 97 -15.83 16.75 11.32
CA CYS A 97 -15.61 17.80 12.31
C CYS A 97 -15.65 17.26 13.74
N GLU A 98 -16.58 16.37 14.04
CA GLU A 98 -16.67 15.74 15.34
C GLU A 98 -15.51 14.75 15.58
N ALA A 99 -15.21 13.89 14.61
CA ALA A 99 -14.19 12.86 14.71
C ALA A 99 -12.78 13.44 14.94
N VAL A 100 -12.43 14.56 14.29
CA VAL A 100 -11.07 15.14 14.37
C VAL A 100 -10.70 15.64 15.76
N THR A 101 -11.68 15.94 16.61
CA THR A 101 -11.47 16.42 17.98
C THR A 101 -11.29 15.31 19.01
N ARG A 102 -11.51 14.04 18.64
CA ARG A 102 -11.48 12.94 19.59
C ARG A 102 -10.06 12.58 20.02
N PRO A 103 -9.77 12.45 21.33
CA PRO A 103 -8.41 12.22 21.84
C PRO A 103 -7.84 10.86 21.45
N THR A 104 -8.70 9.86 21.16
CA THR A 104 -8.30 8.52 20.74
C THR A 104 -8.25 8.35 19.22
N MET A 105 -8.49 9.41 18.45
CA MET A 105 -8.47 9.36 16.99
C MET A 105 -7.06 9.07 16.49
N ARG A 106 -6.96 8.20 15.50
CA ARG A 106 -5.70 7.88 14.80
C ARG A 106 -5.66 8.64 13.49
N PHE A 107 -4.65 9.46 13.35
CA PHE A 107 -4.46 10.28 12.16
C PHE A 107 -3.54 9.61 11.15
N VAL A 108 -3.77 9.92 9.87
CA VAL A 108 -2.90 9.52 8.76
C VAL A 108 -1.94 10.67 8.50
N PRO A 109 -0.62 10.49 8.58
CA PRO A 109 0.34 11.53 8.25
C PRO A 109 0.17 12.04 6.83
N ILE A 110 0.29 13.35 6.65
CA ILE A 110 0.23 13.97 5.33
C ILE A 110 1.49 13.59 4.55
N LYS A 111 1.31 12.97 3.39
CA LYS A 111 2.43 12.58 2.52
C LYS A 111 2.96 13.77 1.74
N SER A 112 4.29 13.80 1.53
CA SER A 112 4.94 14.74 0.62
C SER A 112 4.53 14.47 -0.83
N ILE A 113 4.81 15.43 -1.73
CA ILE A 113 4.61 15.27 -3.17
C ILE A 113 5.46 14.10 -3.68
N ASP A 114 6.73 14.01 -3.24
CA ASP A 114 7.64 12.94 -3.65
C ASP A 114 7.15 11.56 -3.21
N GLN A 115 6.69 11.43 -1.96
CA GLN A 115 6.07 10.18 -1.49
C GLN A 115 4.87 9.77 -2.35
N GLN A 116 4.02 10.73 -2.73
CA GLN A 116 2.88 10.45 -3.60
C GLN A 116 3.31 10.07 -5.01
N ALA A 117 4.35 10.69 -5.58
CA ALA A 117 4.91 10.35 -6.88
C ALA A 117 5.45 8.90 -6.88
N VAL A 118 6.23 8.52 -5.87
CA VAL A 118 6.72 7.13 -5.72
C VAL A 118 5.56 6.14 -5.56
N LEU A 119 4.54 6.48 -4.78
CA LEU A 119 3.33 5.64 -4.68
C LEU A 119 2.57 5.54 -6.01
N MET A 120 2.61 6.58 -6.86
CA MET A 120 2.04 6.53 -8.20
C MET A 120 2.81 5.53 -9.06
N LEU A 121 4.16 5.52 -9.03
CA LEU A 121 4.98 4.51 -9.71
C LEU A 121 4.60 3.09 -9.26
N HIS A 122 4.48 2.86 -7.95
CA HIS A 122 4.08 1.55 -7.42
C HIS A 122 2.68 1.11 -7.85
N ARG A 123 1.70 2.02 -7.84
CA ARG A 123 0.32 1.71 -8.24
C ARG A 123 0.23 1.42 -9.73
N SER A 124 0.93 2.20 -10.56
CA SER A 124 0.99 1.99 -12.01
C SER A 124 1.68 0.67 -12.34
N ARG A 125 2.83 0.38 -11.71
CA ARG A 125 3.51 -0.90 -11.84
C ARG A 125 2.59 -2.08 -11.46
N ASP A 126 1.88 -1.98 -10.35
CA ASP A 126 0.95 -3.03 -9.92
C ASP A 126 -0.20 -3.26 -10.90
N LEU A 127 -0.73 -2.17 -11.49
CA LEU A 127 -1.74 -2.23 -12.54
C LEU A 127 -1.21 -2.95 -13.79
N LEU A 128 -0.04 -2.55 -14.30
CA LEU A 128 0.57 -3.17 -15.47
C LEU A 128 0.92 -4.65 -15.25
N ILE A 129 1.38 -5.03 -14.05
CA ILE A 129 1.63 -6.45 -13.71
C ILE A 129 0.32 -7.27 -13.74
N ARG A 130 -0.80 -6.71 -13.26
CA ARG A 130 -2.10 -7.38 -13.33
C ARG A 130 -2.58 -7.54 -14.77
N GLN A 131 -2.44 -6.50 -15.59
CA GLN A 131 -2.76 -6.54 -17.02
C GLN A 131 -1.91 -7.58 -17.74
N ARG A 132 -0.59 -7.59 -17.52
CA ARG A 132 0.31 -8.63 -18.06
C ARG A 132 -0.13 -10.04 -17.67
N THR A 133 -0.51 -10.23 -16.41
CA THR A 133 -0.98 -11.56 -15.95
C THR A 133 -2.28 -11.97 -16.64
N ALA A 134 -3.20 -11.03 -16.82
CA ALA A 134 -4.45 -11.27 -17.54
C ALA A 134 -4.19 -11.67 -19.01
N LEU A 135 -3.32 -10.92 -19.71
CA LEU A 135 -2.93 -11.25 -21.10
C LEU A 135 -2.26 -12.61 -21.22
N VAL A 136 -1.31 -12.93 -20.34
CA VAL A 136 -0.63 -14.23 -20.34
C VAL A 136 -1.64 -15.38 -20.12
N ASN A 137 -2.62 -15.19 -19.24
CA ASN A 137 -3.64 -16.20 -19.02
C ASN A 137 -4.59 -16.34 -20.21
N ALA A 138 -4.97 -15.23 -20.87
CA ALA A 138 -5.78 -15.23 -22.08
C ALA A 138 -5.05 -15.97 -23.22
N LEU A 139 -3.79 -15.62 -23.49
CA LEU A 139 -2.99 -16.30 -24.50
C LEU A 139 -2.88 -17.81 -24.24
N ARG A 140 -2.61 -18.21 -22.99
CA ARG A 140 -2.58 -19.64 -22.62
C ARG A 140 -3.91 -20.34 -22.84
N GLY A 141 -5.02 -19.68 -22.52
CA GLY A 141 -6.36 -20.22 -22.77
C GLY A 141 -6.60 -20.44 -24.26
N HIS A 142 -6.31 -19.43 -25.11
CA HIS A 142 -6.47 -19.54 -26.56
C HIS A 142 -5.57 -20.63 -27.16
N PHE A 143 -4.31 -20.74 -26.71
CA PHE A 143 -3.43 -21.81 -27.16
C PHE A 143 -3.90 -23.20 -26.76
N ALA A 144 -4.43 -23.34 -25.54
CA ALA A 144 -4.94 -24.61 -25.07
C ALA A 144 -6.11 -25.12 -25.93
N GLU A 145 -7.01 -24.22 -26.41
CA GLU A 145 -8.08 -24.56 -27.34
C GLU A 145 -7.54 -25.05 -28.72
N LEU A 146 -6.32 -24.69 -29.06
CA LEU A 146 -5.63 -25.15 -30.27
C LEU A 146 -4.73 -26.36 -30.01
N GLY A 147 -4.81 -27.00 -28.83
CA GLY A 147 -3.99 -28.14 -28.45
C GLY A 147 -2.55 -27.78 -28.09
N ILE A 148 -2.21 -26.50 -27.94
CA ILE A 148 -0.88 -26.01 -27.60
C ILE A 148 -0.82 -25.70 -26.11
N VAL A 149 -0.06 -26.47 -25.32
CA VAL A 149 0.07 -26.31 -23.89
C VAL A 149 1.40 -25.66 -23.51
N VAL A 150 1.35 -24.45 -22.99
CA VAL A 150 2.53 -23.71 -22.49
C VAL A 150 2.56 -23.71 -20.97
N GLY A 151 3.73 -24.07 -20.41
CA GLY A 151 3.95 -24.19 -18.98
C GLY A 151 3.64 -22.89 -18.20
N GLN A 152 3.27 -23.04 -16.93
CA GLN A 152 3.01 -21.90 -16.04
C GLN A 152 4.32 -21.23 -15.60
N GLY A 153 4.24 -19.95 -15.27
CA GLY A 153 5.33 -19.13 -14.73
C GLY A 153 5.83 -18.07 -15.70
N ILE A 154 6.47 -17.05 -15.14
CA ILE A 154 6.95 -15.89 -15.90
C ILE A 154 8.07 -16.25 -16.87
N TRP A 155 8.87 -17.27 -16.56
CA TRP A 155 9.96 -17.77 -17.40
C TRP A 155 9.46 -18.37 -18.74
N ASN A 156 8.22 -18.84 -18.77
CA ASN A 156 7.62 -19.40 -19.97
C ASN A 156 6.87 -18.35 -20.83
N VAL A 157 6.88 -17.06 -20.42
CA VAL A 157 6.25 -15.98 -21.19
C VAL A 157 7.00 -15.75 -22.51
N ALA A 158 8.34 -15.79 -22.48
CA ALA A 158 9.14 -15.68 -23.70
C ALA A 158 8.84 -16.82 -24.67
N LYS A 159 8.77 -18.06 -24.17
CA LYS A 159 8.37 -19.22 -24.98
C LYS A 159 6.95 -19.08 -25.55
N LEU A 160 6.03 -18.55 -24.76
CA LEU A 160 4.65 -18.26 -25.22
C LEU A 160 4.66 -17.30 -26.41
N VAL A 161 5.50 -16.25 -26.36
CA VAL A 161 5.67 -15.29 -27.45
C VAL A 161 6.32 -15.95 -28.66
N GLU A 162 7.35 -16.75 -28.46
CA GLU A 162 8.06 -17.51 -29.51
C GLU A 162 7.13 -18.50 -30.22
N GLU A 163 6.31 -19.24 -29.48
CA GLU A 163 5.30 -20.17 -30.03
C GLU A 163 4.29 -19.44 -30.95
N VAL A 164 3.94 -18.18 -30.63
CA VAL A 164 3.09 -17.35 -31.51
C VAL A 164 3.80 -17.00 -32.80
N THR A 165 5.12 -16.77 -32.76
CA THR A 165 5.85 -16.18 -33.88
C THR A 165 6.48 -17.23 -34.84
N THR A 166 6.79 -18.43 -34.39
CA THR A 166 7.68 -19.31 -35.17
C THR A 166 7.14 -20.67 -35.60
N ALA A 167 6.52 -21.43 -34.74
CA ALA A 167 6.41 -22.87 -35.03
C ALA A 167 4.99 -23.40 -35.24
N SER A 168 4.01 -22.71 -34.70
CA SER A 168 2.65 -23.26 -34.61
C SER A 168 1.68 -22.65 -35.59
N LEU A 169 2.16 -21.81 -36.51
CA LEU A 169 1.33 -21.09 -37.48
C LEU A 169 0.50 -22.01 -38.36
N GLU A 170 0.98 -23.22 -38.66
CA GLU A 170 0.22 -24.19 -39.46
C GLU A 170 -1.01 -24.75 -38.71
N ARG A 171 -0.92 -24.85 -37.38
CA ARG A 171 -2.01 -25.31 -36.53
C ARG A 171 -2.98 -24.21 -36.10
N VAL A 172 -2.62 -22.94 -36.32
CA VAL A 172 -3.43 -21.79 -35.92
C VAL A 172 -4.22 -21.28 -37.12
N PRO A 173 -5.55 -21.26 -37.06
CA PRO A 173 -6.39 -20.70 -38.12
C PRO A 173 -6.00 -19.22 -38.39
N THR A 174 -6.03 -18.81 -39.67
CA THR A 174 -5.58 -17.47 -40.09
C THR A 174 -6.25 -16.34 -39.31
N ILE A 175 -7.56 -16.47 -39.04
CA ILE A 175 -8.31 -15.49 -38.24
C ILE A 175 -7.80 -15.39 -36.78
N ALA A 176 -7.35 -16.49 -36.19
CA ALA A 176 -6.82 -16.52 -34.84
C ALA A 176 -5.42 -15.91 -34.75
N ARG A 177 -4.63 -15.95 -35.84
CA ARG A 177 -3.28 -15.33 -35.87
C ARG A 177 -3.33 -13.85 -35.57
N ALA A 178 -4.25 -13.10 -36.19
CA ALA A 178 -4.39 -11.66 -35.94
C ALA A 178 -4.67 -11.35 -34.45
N VAL A 179 -5.51 -12.16 -33.80
CA VAL A 179 -5.79 -11.98 -32.36
C VAL A 179 -4.55 -12.26 -31.53
N LEU A 180 -3.80 -13.33 -31.81
CA LEU A 180 -2.58 -13.68 -31.08
C LEU A 180 -1.49 -12.62 -31.25
N GLU A 181 -1.32 -12.09 -32.46
CA GLU A 181 -0.38 -10.99 -32.77
C GLU A 181 -0.69 -9.73 -31.96
N VAL A 182 -1.96 -9.30 -31.92
CA VAL A 182 -2.39 -8.15 -31.11
C VAL A 182 -2.09 -8.34 -29.62
N LEU A 183 -2.46 -9.49 -29.07
CA LEU A 183 -2.25 -9.78 -27.63
C LEU A 183 -0.76 -9.92 -27.29
N THR A 184 0.05 -10.46 -28.22
CA THR A 184 1.51 -10.62 -28.04
C THR A 184 2.21 -9.27 -28.12
N SER A 185 1.86 -8.42 -29.08
CA SER A 185 2.37 -7.05 -29.17
C SER A 185 2.08 -6.26 -27.88
N GLN A 186 0.84 -6.28 -27.42
CA GLN A 186 0.44 -5.64 -26.16
C GLN A 186 1.22 -6.20 -24.94
N LEU A 187 1.49 -7.51 -24.92
CA LEU A 187 2.29 -8.12 -23.86
C LEU A 187 3.72 -7.59 -23.85
N GLY A 188 4.35 -7.44 -25.04
CA GLY A 188 5.67 -6.83 -25.21
C GLY A 188 5.74 -5.41 -24.70
N GLU A 189 4.76 -4.59 -25.07
CA GLU A 189 4.64 -3.18 -24.61
C GLU A 189 4.50 -3.09 -23.10
N LEU A 190 3.63 -3.91 -22.49
CA LEU A 190 3.46 -3.94 -21.04
C LEU A 190 4.74 -4.33 -20.32
N GLN A 191 5.50 -5.28 -20.84
CA GLN A 191 6.78 -5.68 -20.26
C GLN A 191 7.79 -4.52 -20.32
N GLN A 192 7.84 -3.76 -21.41
CA GLN A 192 8.71 -2.60 -21.54
C GLN A 192 8.30 -1.50 -20.56
N GLN A 193 7.01 -1.17 -20.48
CA GLN A 193 6.50 -0.16 -19.55
C GLN A 193 6.78 -0.52 -18.09
N ILE A 194 6.62 -1.80 -17.70
CA ILE A 194 6.98 -2.27 -16.35
C ILE A 194 8.47 -2.04 -16.07
N ARG A 195 9.36 -2.34 -17.04
CA ARG A 195 10.81 -2.10 -16.89
C ARG A 195 11.14 -0.64 -16.68
N VAL A 196 10.48 0.27 -17.40
CA VAL A 196 10.66 1.72 -17.22
C VAL A 196 10.29 2.15 -15.80
N LEU A 197 9.11 1.73 -15.30
CA LEU A 197 8.70 2.07 -13.93
C LEU A 197 9.61 1.46 -12.87
N GLU A 198 10.12 0.25 -13.11
CA GLU A 198 11.08 -0.40 -12.20
C GLU A 198 12.43 0.33 -12.20
N ALA A 199 12.90 0.84 -13.33
CA ALA A 199 14.11 1.64 -13.42
C ALA A 199 14.00 2.94 -12.62
N GLU A 200 12.86 3.64 -12.70
CA GLU A 200 12.58 4.84 -11.89
C GLU A 200 12.57 4.53 -10.38
N LEU A 201 11.90 3.44 -9.98
CA LEU A 201 11.91 2.99 -8.58
C LEU A 201 13.31 2.63 -8.09
N LEU A 202 14.16 2.03 -8.93
CA LEU A 202 15.55 1.72 -8.60
C LEU A 202 16.41 2.98 -8.51
N ALA A 203 16.20 3.97 -9.39
CA ALA A 203 16.89 5.26 -9.33
C ALA A 203 16.55 5.99 -8.01
N TRP A 204 15.26 6.06 -7.68
CA TRP A 204 14.83 6.65 -6.40
C TRP A 204 15.38 5.89 -5.19
N HIS A 205 15.42 4.55 -5.24
CA HIS A 205 16.02 3.72 -4.20
C HIS A 205 17.49 4.08 -3.93
N ARG A 206 18.28 4.27 -4.99
CA ARG A 206 19.71 4.64 -4.89
C ARG A 206 19.92 6.01 -4.26
N ALA A 207 18.98 6.93 -4.45
CA ALA A 207 19.01 8.27 -3.88
C ALA A 207 18.42 8.38 -2.47
N ASN A 208 17.80 7.30 -1.95
CA ASN A 208 17.09 7.34 -0.67
C ASN A 208 17.73 6.43 0.39
N ALA A 209 18.39 7.05 1.38
CA ALA A 209 19.12 6.34 2.44
C ALA A 209 18.22 5.40 3.27
N ALA A 210 16.98 5.81 3.60
CA ALA A 210 16.05 4.97 4.36
C ALA A 210 15.65 3.71 3.56
N SER A 211 15.45 3.86 2.25
CA SER A 211 15.17 2.73 1.37
C SER A 211 16.37 1.77 1.25
N GLN A 212 17.60 2.32 1.18
CA GLN A 212 18.82 1.50 1.15
C GLN A 212 19.00 0.71 2.46
N ARG A 213 18.77 1.35 3.62
CA ARG A 213 18.82 0.67 4.93
C ARG A 213 17.77 -0.45 5.02
N LEU A 214 16.56 -0.23 4.55
CA LEU A 214 15.54 -1.27 4.52
C LEU A 214 15.91 -2.45 3.62
N ALA A 215 16.61 -2.21 2.52
CA ALA A 215 17.05 -3.27 1.60
C ALA A 215 18.15 -4.18 2.19
N THR A 216 18.76 -3.83 3.33
CA THR A 216 19.66 -4.73 4.07
C THR A 216 18.91 -5.88 4.76
N ILE A 217 17.59 -5.77 4.90
CA ILE A 217 16.76 -6.81 5.54
C ILE A 217 16.57 -7.99 4.56
N PRO A 218 16.89 -9.24 4.95
CA PRO A 218 16.67 -10.40 4.09
C PRO A 218 15.20 -10.53 3.63
N GLY A 219 15.00 -10.57 2.30
CA GLY A 219 13.69 -10.61 1.67
C GLY A 219 13.05 -9.23 1.42
N VAL A 220 13.73 -8.13 1.76
CA VAL A 220 13.32 -6.78 1.38
C VAL A 220 14.22 -6.29 0.26
N GLY A 221 13.72 -6.33 -0.98
CA GLY A 221 14.41 -5.74 -2.13
C GLY A 221 14.02 -4.28 -2.35
N PRO A 222 14.65 -3.59 -3.35
CA PRO A 222 14.39 -2.18 -3.66
C PRO A 222 12.90 -1.83 -3.80
N ILE A 223 12.12 -2.65 -4.49
CA ILE A 223 10.67 -2.43 -4.67
C ILE A 223 9.92 -2.45 -3.34
N THR A 224 10.25 -3.37 -2.44
CA THR A 224 9.61 -3.42 -1.12
C THR A 224 10.06 -2.27 -0.24
N ALA A 225 11.35 -1.93 -0.26
CA ALA A 225 11.93 -0.85 0.51
C ALA A 225 11.34 0.51 0.11
N THR A 226 11.28 0.82 -1.19
CA THR A 226 10.69 2.06 -1.72
C THR A 226 9.20 2.17 -1.39
N ALA A 227 8.46 1.05 -1.50
CA ALA A 227 7.05 1.02 -1.13
C ALA A 227 6.83 1.32 0.36
N ILE A 228 7.67 0.78 1.25
CA ILE A 228 7.59 1.05 2.69
C ILE A 228 7.84 2.54 2.96
N VAL A 229 8.93 3.11 2.46
CA VAL A 229 9.28 4.53 2.70
C VAL A 229 8.25 5.48 2.11
N ALA A 230 7.74 5.20 0.92
CA ALA A 230 6.70 6.03 0.30
C ALA A 230 5.35 5.96 1.03
N THR A 231 5.05 4.83 1.67
CA THR A 231 3.79 4.65 2.41
C THR A 231 3.87 5.22 3.82
N ILE A 232 5.03 5.09 4.50
CA ILE A 232 5.23 5.47 5.89
C ILE A 232 5.99 6.78 5.94
N THR A 233 5.34 7.84 6.41
CA THR A 233 5.95 9.15 6.53
C THR A 233 6.96 9.20 7.69
N SER A 234 6.67 8.52 8.79
CA SER A 234 7.53 8.42 9.97
C SER A 234 7.25 7.14 10.74
N ALA A 235 8.29 6.50 11.29
CA ALA A 235 8.15 5.36 12.18
C ALA A 235 7.44 5.73 13.50
N ALA A 236 7.53 7.00 13.93
CA ALA A 236 6.92 7.52 15.15
C ALA A 236 5.38 7.49 15.14
N GLN A 237 4.74 7.36 13.97
CA GLN A 237 3.28 7.15 13.87
C GLN A 237 2.81 5.83 14.51
N PHE A 238 3.73 4.90 14.79
CA PHE A 238 3.46 3.63 15.44
C PHE A 238 4.18 3.55 16.78
N ARG A 239 3.46 3.23 17.84
CA ARG A 239 4.03 3.07 19.19
C ARG A 239 5.02 1.91 19.30
N SER A 240 4.91 0.92 18.39
CA SER A 240 5.76 -0.26 18.40
C SER A 240 5.78 -0.98 17.05
N ALA A 241 6.79 -1.83 16.86
CA ALA A 241 6.88 -2.72 15.72
C ALA A 241 5.67 -3.67 15.59
N ARG A 242 5.03 -4.05 16.72
CA ARG A 242 3.82 -4.86 16.72
C ARG A 242 2.63 -4.10 16.16
N GLU A 243 2.48 -2.83 16.50
CA GLU A 243 1.43 -1.96 15.95
C GLU A 243 1.61 -1.78 14.44
N PHE A 244 2.84 -1.58 13.96
CA PHE A 244 3.13 -1.52 12.53
C PHE A 244 2.73 -2.80 11.78
N SER A 245 3.10 -3.98 12.30
CA SER A 245 2.72 -5.25 11.68
C SER A 245 1.20 -5.50 11.71
N ALA A 246 0.52 -5.02 12.76
CA ALA A 246 -0.94 -5.05 12.87
C ALA A 246 -1.60 -4.10 11.86
N TRP A 247 -1.04 -2.91 11.67
CA TRP A 247 -1.50 -1.94 10.67
C TRP A 247 -1.40 -2.49 9.23
N ILE A 248 -0.34 -3.26 8.91
CA ILE A 248 -0.23 -3.96 7.61
C ILE A 248 -1.22 -5.13 7.51
N GLY A 249 -1.77 -5.60 8.62
CA GLY A 249 -2.70 -6.73 8.68
C GLY A 249 -2.03 -8.09 8.63
N LEU A 250 -0.80 -8.20 9.15
CA LEU A 250 -0.03 -9.44 9.28
C LEU A 250 -0.22 -10.14 10.62
N VAL A 251 -1.06 -9.61 11.51
CA VAL A 251 -1.40 -10.22 12.80
C VAL A 251 -2.68 -11.06 12.68
N PRO A 252 -2.85 -12.11 13.51
CA PRO A 252 -4.08 -12.89 13.55
C PRO A 252 -5.31 -12.02 13.86
N ARG A 253 -6.45 -12.41 13.30
CA ARG A 253 -7.75 -11.90 13.76
C ARG A 253 -8.04 -12.51 15.13
N GLN A 254 -8.52 -11.68 16.03
CA GLN A 254 -8.95 -12.11 17.35
C GLN A 254 -10.49 -12.07 17.41
N HIS A 255 -11.06 -13.17 17.86
CA HIS A 255 -12.49 -13.33 18.14
C HIS A 255 -12.65 -13.90 19.55
N SER A 256 -12.02 -13.23 20.52
CA SER A 256 -12.01 -13.67 21.91
C SER A 256 -13.19 -13.07 22.67
N SER A 257 -13.89 -13.89 23.41
CA SER A 257 -14.98 -13.50 24.33
C SER A 257 -14.94 -14.38 25.57
N GLY A 258 -15.33 -13.83 26.72
CA GLY A 258 -15.43 -14.58 27.97
C GLY A 258 -14.12 -15.27 28.39
N GLY A 259 -12.97 -14.62 28.18
CA GLY A 259 -11.65 -15.17 28.56
C GLY A 259 -11.12 -16.29 27.65
N LYS A 260 -11.85 -16.66 26.56
CA LYS A 260 -11.40 -17.68 25.62
C LYS A 260 -10.76 -17.03 24.39
N ASP A 261 -9.46 -17.21 24.20
CA ASP A 261 -8.74 -16.70 23.04
C ASP A 261 -9.02 -17.56 21.79
N ARG A 262 -9.60 -16.91 20.77
CA ARG A 262 -9.80 -17.51 19.44
C ARG A 262 -9.05 -16.69 18.40
N LEU A 263 -7.91 -17.21 17.96
CA LEU A 263 -7.09 -16.61 16.90
C LEU A 263 -7.38 -17.30 15.57
N GLY A 264 -7.73 -16.49 14.57
CA GLY A 264 -7.93 -16.94 13.19
C GLY A 264 -6.72 -16.67 12.28
N GLY A 265 -6.93 -16.72 10.95
CA GLY A 265 -5.94 -16.26 9.99
C GLY A 265 -5.61 -14.78 10.14
N ILE A 266 -4.62 -14.28 9.39
CA ILE A 266 -4.21 -12.86 9.46
C ILE A 266 -5.39 -11.92 9.15
N SER A 267 -5.38 -10.74 9.77
CA SER A 267 -6.50 -9.79 9.70
C SER A 267 -6.74 -9.26 8.29
N LYS A 268 -5.70 -9.19 7.45
CA LYS A 268 -5.70 -8.61 6.10
C LYS A 268 -6.18 -7.15 6.05
N ARG A 269 -6.32 -6.48 7.19
CA ARG A 269 -6.61 -5.04 7.28
C ARG A 269 -5.40 -4.23 6.84
N GLY A 270 -5.62 -2.97 6.47
CA GLY A 270 -4.54 -2.07 6.06
C GLY A 270 -4.01 -2.35 4.65
N ASP A 271 -2.77 -1.94 4.38
CA ASP A 271 -2.19 -1.90 3.03
C ASP A 271 -1.97 -3.31 2.44
N ALA A 272 -2.80 -3.68 1.47
CA ALA A 272 -2.74 -4.96 0.79
C ALA A 272 -1.49 -5.09 -0.11
N TYR A 273 -1.00 -3.98 -0.66
CA TYR A 273 0.16 -3.98 -1.53
C TYR A 273 1.44 -4.26 -0.74
N LEU A 274 1.68 -3.52 0.36
CA LEU A 274 2.82 -3.76 1.26
C LEU A 274 2.79 -5.19 1.84
N ARG A 275 1.63 -5.64 2.28
CA ARG A 275 1.49 -7.02 2.79
C ARG A 275 1.89 -8.05 1.76
N ARG A 276 1.45 -7.89 0.50
CA ARG A 276 1.80 -8.79 -0.61
C ARG A 276 3.30 -8.77 -0.88
N LEU A 277 3.94 -7.60 -0.96
CA LEU A 277 5.38 -7.48 -1.17
C LEU A 277 6.18 -8.16 -0.06
N LEU A 278 5.82 -7.95 1.21
CA LEU A 278 6.49 -8.59 2.35
C LEU A 278 6.33 -10.11 2.35
N ILE A 279 5.16 -10.64 1.99
CA ILE A 279 4.93 -12.09 1.88
C ILE A 279 5.74 -12.67 0.72
N HIS A 280 5.83 -11.98 -0.43
CA HIS A 280 6.66 -12.42 -1.55
C HIS A 280 8.14 -12.41 -1.18
N GLY A 281 8.64 -11.37 -0.52
CA GLY A 281 10.00 -11.30 0.00
C GLY A 281 10.31 -12.44 0.98
N ALA A 282 9.39 -12.74 1.88
CA ALA A 282 9.51 -13.87 2.81
C ALA A 282 9.58 -15.23 2.09
N ARG A 283 8.76 -15.45 1.05
CA ARG A 283 8.83 -16.66 0.21
C ARG A 283 10.17 -16.77 -0.50
N THR A 284 10.70 -15.70 -1.03
CA THR A 284 12.02 -15.67 -1.68
C THR A 284 13.12 -16.01 -0.68
N ALA A 285 13.10 -15.41 0.50
CA ALA A 285 14.04 -15.71 1.57
C ALA A 285 13.98 -17.18 2.02
N LEU A 286 12.79 -17.80 2.05
CA LEU A 286 12.62 -19.22 2.36
C LEU A 286 13.21 -20.12 1.28
N ARG A 287 13.02 -19.79 -0.02
CA ARG A 287 13.58 -20.56 -1.15
C ARG A 287 15.10 -20.51 -1.16
N TRP A 288 15.68 -19.35 -0.97
CA TRP A 288 17.13 -19.15 -0.92
C TRP A 288 17.80 -19.94 0.22
N ARG A 289 17.15 -20.03 1.37
CA ARG A 289 17.65 -20.77 2.53
C ARG A 289 17.51 -22.29 2.39
N ARG A 290 16.54 -22.77 1.61
CA ARG A 290 16.42 -24.21 1.29
C ARG A 290 17.56 -24.71 0.38
N GLY A 291 18.10 -23.83 -0.48
CA GLY A 291 19.21 -24.17 -1.39
C GLY A 291 20.61 -24.06 -0.76
N ARG A 292 20.78 -23.33 0.35
CA ARG A 292 22.04 -23.21 1.10
C ARG A 292 21.86 -23.93 2.43
N ALA A 293 22.47 -25.12 2.52
CA ALA A 293 22.41 -25.95 3.71
C ALA A 293 22.68 -25.16 5.00
N ALA A 294 21.81 -25.35 5.96
CA ALA A 294 22.00 -25.21 7.40
C ALA A 294 22.30 -23.85 8.06
N ALA A 295 22.54 -22.75 7.38
CA ALA A 295 22.74 -21.44 8.04
C ALA A 295 21.44 -20.71 8.38
N GLY A 296 20.31 -21.40 8.37
CA GLY A 296 19.00 -20.82 8.69
C GLY A 296 18.76 -20.73 10.20
N SER A 297 18.26 -19.60 10.66
CA SER A 297 17.76 -19.42 12.03
C SER A 297 16.99 -20.65 12.50
N THR A 298 17.35 -21.17 13.69
CA THR A 298 16.68 -22.28 14.39
C THR A 298 15.16 -22.04 14.46
N TRP A 299 14.75 -20.77 14.63
CA TRP A 299 13.36 -20.37 14.63
C TRP A 299 12.64 -20.67 13.29
N ILE A 300 13.29 -20.42 12.13
CA ILE A 300 12.66 -20.70 10.83
C ILE A 300 12.52 -22.21 10.62
N ARG A 301 13.52 -23.01 11.00
CA ARG A 301 13.43 -24.49 10.95
C ARG A 301 12.27 -24.99 11.78
N GLY A 302 12.24 -24.68 13.06
CA GLY A 302 11.15 -25.10 13.95
C GLY A 302 9.77 -24.56 13.55
N LEU A 303 9.69 -23.49 12.73
CA LEU A 303 8.44 -23.02 12.17
C LEU A 303 7.99 -23.88 10.98
N LEU A 304 8.93 -24.27 10.09
CA LEU A 304 8.66 -25.13 8.94
C LEU A 304 8.32 -26.58 9.33
N ASP A 305 8.87 -27.06 10.44
CA ASP A 305 8.55 -28.39 11.00
C ASP A 305 7.10 -28.46 11.51
N ARG A 306 6.54 -27.34 11.93
CA ARG A 306 5.21 -27.27 12.56
C ARG A 306 4.12 -26.67 11.69
N ARG A 307 4.48 -25.99 10.61
CA ARG A 307 3.51 -25.22 9.80
C ARG A 307 3.80 -25.33 8.30
N PRO A 308 2.75 -25.36 7.47
CA PRO A 308 2.90 -25.33 6.01
C PRO A 308 3.71 -24.10 5.54
N PRO A 309 4.47 -24.22 4.44
CA PRO A 309 5.36 -23.15 3.94
C PRO A 309 4.70 -21.78 3.74
N ASN A 310 3.43 -21.76 3.33
CA ASN A 310 2.72 -20.49 3.17
C ASN A 310 2.42 -19.79 4.50
N ILE A 311 2.11 -20.56 5.56
CA ILE A 311 1.92 -20.02 6.91
C ILE A 311 3.26 -19.53 7.47
N ALA A 312 4.33 -20.29 7.28
CA ALA A 312 5.68 -19.89 7.64
C ALA A 312 6.09 -18.59 6.94
N ALA A 313 5.82 -18.45 5.63
CA ALA A 313 6.09 -17.22 4.89
C ALA A 313 5.36 -15.99 5.49
N VAL A 314 4.11 -16.15 5.90
CA VAL A 314 3.34 -15.07 6.54
C VAL A 314 3.93 -14.70 7.93
N ALA A 315 4.36 -15.67 8.72
CA ALA A 315 5.01 -15.42 10.01
C ALA A 315 6.36 -14.70 9.83
N ILE A 316 7.13 -15.08 8.81
CA ILE A 316 8.37 -14.38 8.45
C ILE A 316 8.07 -12.96 7.97
N ALA A 317 7.06 -12.75 7.13
CA ALA A 317 6.65 -11.42 6.69
C ALA A 317 6.26 -10.52 7.87
N ASN A 318 5.57 -11.06 8.88
CA ASN A 318 5.28 -10.34 10.13
C ASN A 318 6.58 -9.93 10.86
N LYS A 319 7.54 -10.85 10.99
CA LYS A 319 8.84 -10.56 11.61
C LYS A 319 9.61 -9.51 10.79
N THR A 320 9.64 -9.66 9.46
CA THR A 320 10.27 -8.68 8.54
C THR A 320 9.65 -7.29 8.67
N ALA A 321 8.32 -7.18 8.76
CA ALA A 321 7.65 -5.91 9.01
C ALA A 321 8.11 -5.27 10.32
N ARG A 322 8.19 -6.05 11.40
CA ARG A 322 8.68 -5.55 12.70
C ARG A 322 10.13 -5.09 12.67
N ILE A 323 10.99 -5.81 11.93
CA ILE A 323 12.39 -5.41 11.69
C ILE A 323 12.42 -4.12 10.86
N ALA A 324 11.62 -4.01 9.80
CA ALA A 324 11.55 -2.81 8.97
C ALA A 324 11.16 -1.56 9.79
N TRP A 325 10.19 -1.70 10.70
CA TRP A 325 9.88 -0.62 11.64
C TRP A 325 11.07 -0.24 12.52
N ALA A 326 11.79 -1.22 13.07
CA ALA A 326 12.97 -0.94 13.92
C ALA A 326 14.11 -0.26 13.15
N VAL A 327 14.36 -0.67 11.89
CA VAL A 327 15.32 -0.02 10.99
C VAL A 327 14.94 1.44 10.73
N LEU A 328 13.66 1.73 10.49
CA LEU A 328 13.18 3.10 10.30
C LEU A 328 13.21 3.93 11.59
N ALA A 329 12.87 3.32 12.73
CA ALA A 329 12.79 4.03 14.02
C ALA A 329 14.17 4.38 14.59
N ARG A 330 15.19 3.54 14.32
CA ARG A 330 16.56 3.72 14.81
C ARG A 330 17.48 4.39 13.80
N ASP A 331 17.03 4.50 12.56
CA ASP A 331 17.81 5.00 11.42
C ASP A 331 19.12 4.21 11.14
N GLU A 332 19.10 2.90 11.45
CA GLU A 332 20.23 1.98 11.33
C GLU A 332 19.95 0.86 10.33
N PRO A 333 20.98 0.33 9.62
CA PRO A 333 20.83 -0.86 8.80
C PRO A 333 20.53 -2.10 9.65
N TYR A 334 19.92 -3.12 9.02
CA TYR A 334 19.69 -4.39 9.68
C TYR A 334 21.01 -5.12 10.00
N ARG A 335 21.19 -5.51 11.27
CA ARG A 335 22.29 -6.38 11.73
C ARG A 335 21.74 -7.78 11.98
N SER A 336 22.38 -8.80 11.40
CA SER A 336 22.05 -10.18 11.68
C SER A 336 22.42 -10.54 13.14
N PRO A 337 21.65 -11.35 13.86
CA PRO A 337 22.07 -11.83 15.18
C PRO A 337 23.48 -12.46 15.20
N ALA A 338 23.87 -13.16 14.13
CA ALA A 338 25.21 -13.75 14.00
C ALA A 338 26.34 -12.71 13.86
N THR A 339 26.04 -11.48 13.43
CA THR A 339 27.03 -10.38 13.38
C THR A 339 27.05 -9.54 14.67
N ALA A 340 26.02 -9.65 15.50
CA ALA A 340 25.97 -8.95 16.79
C ALA A 340 26.74 -9.69 17.90
N GLU A 341 26.98 -11.00 17.75
CA GLU A 341 27.82 -11.79 18.69
C GLU A 341 29.32 -11.71 18.36
N ALA A 342 29.70 -11.14 17.21
CA ALA A 342 31.08 -11.02 16.74
C ALA A 342 31.65 -9.58 16.87
N ALA A 343 30.88 -8.64 17.41
CA ALA A 343 31.27 -7.25 17.66
C ALA A 343 31.18 -6.94 19.18
#